data_db3e8e5cd2a906bec4ac465f25df29fd
#
_entry.id   db3e8e5cd2a906bec4ac465f25df29fd
#
_cell.length_a   1.000
_cell.length_b   1.000
_cell.length_c   1.000
_cell.angle_alpha   90.00
_cell.angle_beta   90.00
_cell.angle_gamma   90.00
#
_symmetry.space_group_name_H-M   'P 1'
#
loop_
_entity.id
_entity.type
_entity.pdbx_description
1 polymer ?
#
loop_
_entity_poly.entity_id
_entity_poly.type
_entity_poly.pdbx_seq_one_letter_code
_entity_poly.pdbx_strand_id
1 'polypeptide(L)'
;RYMPFLAEQPTPEEEVRAFSQAFEYIQANRPCVIYYYSPYERTFWRKLQKLYPTIATEKEIEEIFTPEVSVDLYNDIVRSKTEWPTYDFSIKTIASFLGFKWRDTHPSGAASIEWYHRWVETGDPKIRQRILDYNEDDCRAMRVLLDAVQGFEVA
;
A
#
# COMPACT_ATOMS: atom_id res chain seq x y z
N ARG A 1 1.67 -12.55 -6.14
CA ARG A 1 2.28 -11.84 -7.28
C ARG A 1 2.13 -10.34 -7.06
N TYR A 2 3.24 -9.58 -7.16
CA TYR A 2 3.22 -8.12 -7.11
C TYR A 2 2.72 -7.54 -8.45
N MET A 3 1.88 -6.52 -8.39
CA MET A 3 1.34 -5.82 -9.55
C MET A 3 1.37 -4.32 -9.27
N PRO A 4 2.32 -3.57 -9.84
CA PRO A 4 2.41 -2.13 -9.64
C PRO A 4 1.45 -1.36 -10.57
N PHE A 5 0.89 -0.28 -10.05
CA PHE A 5 0.12 0.72 -10.79
C PHE A 5 0.81 2.07 -10.57
N LEU A 6 1.70 2.44 -11.46
CA LEU A 6 2.57 3.61 -11.33
C LEU A 6 2.28 4.60 -12.46
N ALA A 7 2.08 5.88 -12.12
CA ALA A 7 2.08 6.95 -13.10
C ALA A 7 3.52 7.16 -13.61
N GLU A 8 3.74 6.98 -14.90
CA GLU A 8 5.08 7.08 -15.51
C GLU A 8 5.54 8.54 -15.67
N GLN A 9 4.60 9.48 -15.60
CA GLN A 9 4.82 10.92 -15.63
C GLN A 9 3.90 11.62 -14.62
N PRO A 10 4.27 12.77 -14.06
CA PRO A 10 3.45 13.52 -13.12
C PRO A 10 2.36 14.32 -13.84
N THR A 11 1.56 13.65 -14.64
CA THR A 11 0.47 14.26 -15.40
C THR A 11 -0.89 13.68 -14.97
N PRO A 12 -1.98 14.46 -15.11
CA PRO A 12 -3.32 13.97 -14.81
C PRO A 12 -3.70 12.72 -15.62
N GLU A 13 -3.28 12.61 -16.86
CA GLU A 13 -3.56 11.48 -17.75
C GLU A 13 -2.92 10.19 -17.20
N GLU A 14 -1.68 10.26 -16.75
CA GLU A 14 -0.97 9.13 -16.15
C GLU A 14 -1.54 8.76 -14.77
N GLU A 15 -1.96 9.73 -13.98
CA GLU A 15 -2.63 9.47 -12.71
C GLU A 15 -3.98 8.77 -12.93
N VAL A 16 -4.78 9.25 -13.90
CA VAL A 16 -6.03 8.60 -14.34
C VAL A 16 -5.77 7.16 -14.79
N ARG A 17 -4.76 6.94 -15.62
CA ARG A 17 -4.40 5.61 -16.10
C ARG A 17 -4.06 4.66 -14.95
N ALA A 18 -3.17 5.08 -14.04
CA ALA A 18 -2.75 4.26 -12.90
C ALA A 18 -3.93 3.97 -11.95
N PHE A 19 -4.75 4.97 -11.67
CA PHE A 19 -5.93 4.80 -10.81
C PHE A 19 -6.97 3.87 -11.44
N SER A 20 -7.29 4.05 -12.73
CA SER A 20 -8.23 3.18 -13.46
C SER A 20 -7.77 1.73 -13.44
N GLN A 21 -6.50 1.48 -13.77
CA GLN A 21 -5.92 0.14 -13.78
C GLN A 21 -5.96 -0.52 -12.39
N ALA A 22 -5.66 0.22 -11.33
CA ALA A 22 -5.74 -0.29 -9.96
C ALA A 22 -7.18 -0.63 -9.57
N PHE A 23 -8.14 0.24 -9.90
CA PHE A 23 -9.55 0.00 -9.63
C PHE A 23 -10.07 -1.22 -10.41
N GLU A 24 -9.81 -1.29 -11.71
CA GLU A 24 -10.21 -2.41 -12.57
C GLU A 24 -9.60 -3.75 -12.08
N TYR A 25 -8.35 -3.72 -11.64
CA TYR A 25 -7.69 -4.90 -11.09
C TYR A 25 -8.39 -5.42 -9.85
N ILE A 26 -8.79 -4.54 -8.92
CA ILE A 26 -9.56 -4.94 -7.74
C ILE A 26 -10.92 -5.53 -8.17
N GLN A 27 -11.64 -4.86 -9.07
CA GLN A 27 -12.96 -5.34 -9.54
C GLN A 27 -12.86 -6.71 -10.22
N ALA A 28 -11.85 -6.91 -11.06
CA ALA A 28 -11.63 -8.17 -11.78
C ALA A 28 -11.24 -9.36 -10.88
N ASN A 29 -10.71 -9.08 -9.68
CA ASN A 29 -10.30 -10.12 -8.73
C ASN A 29 -11.34 -10.36 -7.62
N ARG A 30 -12.51 -9.75 -7.67
CA ARG A 30 -13.58 -10.04 -6.71
C ARG A 30 -14.18 -11.43 -6.92
N PRO A 31 -14.56 -12.15 -5.82
CA PRO A 31 -14.47 -11.74 -4.43
C PRO A 31 -13.03 -11.85 -3.88
N CYS A 32 -12.55 -10.83 -3.21
CA CYS A 32 -11.23 -10.79 -2.57
C CYS A 32 -11.29 -10.04 -1.24
N VAL A 33 -10.31 -10.30 -0.37
CA VAL A 33 -10.10 -9.51 0.84
C VAL A 33 -8.89 -8.61 0.62
N ILE A 34 -9.04 -7.33 0.92
CA ILE A 34 -8.01 -6.32 0.76
C ILE A 34 -7.40 -6.02 2.12
N TYR A 35 -6.08 -6.15 2.22
CA TYR A 35 -5.33 -5.77 3.39
C TYR A 35 -4.56 -4.48 3.11
N TYR A 36 -4.62 -3.53 4.04
CA TYR A 36 -3.89 -2.27 3.97
C TYR A 36 -3.39 -1.86 5.35
N TYR A 37 -2.56 -0.83 5.41
CA TYR A 37 -1.91 -0.42 6.66
C TYR A 37 -2.19 1.04 6.98
N SER A 38 -3.12 1.29 7.90
CA SER A 38 -3.59 2.61 8.31
C SER A 38 -4.59 3.27 7.36
N PRO A 39 -5.26 4.34 7.78
CA PRO A 39 -6.26 5.05 6.96
C PRO A 39 -5.72 5.76 5.72
N TYR A 40 -4.40 5.75 5.50
CA TYR A 40 -3.76 6.50 4.41
C TYR A 40 -4.28 6.07 3.04
N GLU A 41 -4.30 4.76 2.76
CA GLU A 41 -4.74 4.21 1.49
C GLU A 41 -6.20 4.59 1.21
N ARG A 42 -7.09 4.39 2.18
CA ARG A 42 -8.51 4.76 2.06
C ARG A 42 -8.69 6.26 1.78
N THR A 43 -7.95 7.10 2.49
CA THR A 43 -7.98 8.56 2.29
C THR A 43 -7.50 8.95 0.90
N PHE A 44 -6.47 8.29 0.40
CA PHE A 44 -5.92 8.55 -0.92
C PHE A 44 -6.87 8.12 -2.05
N TRP A 45 -7.48 6.95 -1.93
CA TRP A 45 -8.50 6.47 -2.87
C TRP A 45 -9.70 7.41 -2.96
N ARG A 46 -10.18 7.92 -1.82
CA ARG A 46 -11.25 8.94 -1.77
C ARG A 46 -10.83 10.24 -2.46
N LYS A 47 -9.59 10.65 -2.29
CA LYS A 47 -9.04 11.84 -2.96
C LYS A 47 -9.02 11.64 -4.48
N LEU A 48 -8.52 10.52 -4.95
CA LEU A 48 -8.49 10.19 -6.39
C LEU A 48 -9.91 10.13 -6.97
N GLN A 49 -10.86 9.52 -6.27
CA GLN A 49 -12.25 9.48 -6.71
C GLN A 49 -12.85 10.88 -6.89
N LYS A 50 -12.58 11.80 -5.97
CA LYS A 50 -13.07 13.19 -6.09
C LYS A 50 -12.44 13.93 -7.26
N LEU A 51 -11.18 13.66 -7.58
CA LEU A 51 -10.50 14.25 -8.74
C LEU A 51 -10.97 13.64 -10.05
N TYR A 52 -11.29 12.35 -10.06
CA TYR A 52 -11.61 11.56 -11.26
C TYR A 52 -12.91 10.76 -11.08
N PRO A 53 -14.06 11.45 -10.92
CA PRO A 53 -15.35 10.80 -10.60
C PRO A 53 -15.91 9.92 -11.71
N THR A 54 -15.34 9.98 -12.92
CA THR A 54 -15.73 9.14 -14.07
C THR A 54 -15.13 7.74 -14.01
N ILE A 55 -14.10 7.49 -13.20
CA ILE A 55 -13.45 6.17 -13.07
C ILE A 55 -14.24 5.28 -12.13
N ALA A 56 -14.65 5.83 -11.00
CA ALA A 56 -15.41 5.11 -9.98
C ALA A 56 -16.34 6.08 -9.24
N THR A 57 -17.47 5.60 -8.80
CA THR A 57 -18.36 6.34 -7.91
C THR A 57 -17.84 6.32 -6.47
N GLU A 58 -18.30 7.26 -5.65
CA GLU A 58 -17.99 7.27 -4.22
C GLU A 58 -18.41 5.95 -3.56
N LYS A 59 -19.59 5.43 -3.91
CA LYS A 59 -20.10 4.17 -3.41
C LYS A 59 -19.16 2.99 -3.73
N GLU A 60 -18.68 2.88 -4.95
CA GLU A 60 -17.75 1.81 -5.37
C GLU A 60 -16.43 1.88 -4.61
N ILE A 61 -15.92 3.10 -4.34
CA ILE A 61 -14.71 3.26 -3.52
C ILE A 61 -14.96 2.86 -2.06
N GLU A 62 -16.09 3.27 -1.46
CA GLU A 62 -16.41 2.86 -0.08
C GLU A 62 -16.62 1.34 0.05
N GLU A 63 -17.18 0.69 -0.96
CA GLU A 63 -17.34 -0.77 -1.00
C GLU A 63 -16.01 -1.55 -1.01
N ILE A 64 -14.89 -0.92 -1.44
CA ILE A 64 -13.55 -1.51 -1.34
C ILE A 64 -13.10 -1.61 0.13
N PHE A 65 -13.54 -0.67 0.96
CA PHE A 65 -13.06 -0.49 2.34
C PHE A 65 -14.09 -0.87 3.39
N THR A 66 -15.11 -1.66 3.04
CA THR A 66 -16.06 -2.19 4.04
C THR A 66 -15.42 -3.32 4.86
N PRO A 67 -15.80 -3.49 6.14
CA PRO A 67 -15.22 -4.52 7.01
C PRO A 67 -15.36 -5.96 6.50
N GLU A 68 -16.31 -6.22 5.61
CA GLU A 68 -16.57 -7.53 5.03
C GLU A 68 -15.52 -7.94 3.99
N VAL A 69 -14.86 -6.96 3.36
CA VAL A 69 -13.94 -7.21 2.25
C VAL A 69 -12.57 -6.53 2.45
N SER A 70 -12.37 -5.83 3.56
CA SER A 70 -11.09 -5.18 3.82
C SER A 70 -10.70 -5.19 5.30
N VAL A 71 -9.40 -5.19 5.58
CA VAL A 71 -8.82 -5.18 6.92
C VAL A 71 -7.73 -4.11 6.98
N ASP A 72 -7.89 -3.16 7.88
CA ASP A 72 -6.83 -2.24 8.26
C ASP A 72 -5.91 -2.93 9.27
N LEU A 73 -4.78 -3.47 8.80
CA LEU A 73 -3.85 -4.20 9.66
C LEU A 73 -3.35 -3.37 10.85
N TYR A 74 -3.21 -2.06 10.67
CA TYR A 74 -2.78 -1.17 11.73
C TYR A 74 -3.86 -1.02 12.82
N ASN A 75 -5.08 -0.61 12.46
CA ASN A 75 -6.13 -0.33 13.42
C ASN A 75 -6.83 -1.59 13.93
N ASP A 76 -7.13 -2.53 13.02
CA ASP A 76 -7.96 -3.70 13.35
C ASP A 76 -7.17 -4.83 14.01
N ILE A 77 -5.85 -4.86 13.80
CA ILE A 77 -4.98 -5.93 14.31
C ILE A 77 -3.92 -5.37 15.27
N VAL A 78 -2.97 -4.56 14.76
CA VAL A 78 -1.78 -4.16 15.53
C VAL A 78 -2.14 -3.37 16.76
N ARG A 79 -3.05 -2.41 16.66
CA ARG A 79 -3.45 -1.56 17.79
C ARG A 79 -4.53 -2.15 18.69
N SER A 80 -5.42 -2.97 18.14
CA SER A 80 -6.62 -3.38 18.86
C SER A 80 -6.61 -4.82 19.36
N LYS A 81 -5.77 -5.69 18.79
CA LYS A 81 -5.82 -7.13 19.07
C LYS A 81 -4.47 -7.76 19.43
N THR A 82 -3.37 -7.01 19.32
CA THR A 82 -2.03 -7.54 19.58
C THR A 82 -1.20 -6.58 20.42
N GLU A 83 -0.21 -7.12 21.15
CA GLU A 83 0.77 -6.34 21.90
C GLU A 83 2.15 -6.55 21.29
N TRP A 84 2.89 -5.44 21.11
CA TRP A 84 4.19 -5.46 20.46
C TRP A 84 5.26 -4.82 21.35
N PRO A 85 6.40 -5.47 21.59
CA PRO A 85 7.50 -4.92 22.36
C PRO A 85 8.35 -3.96 21.49
N THR A 86 7.70 -3.03 20.83
CA THR A 86 8.32 -2.07 19.90
C THR A 86 8.02 -0.65 20.33
N TYR A 87 8.85 0.31 19.92
CA TYR A 87 8.72 1.72 20.30
C TYR A 87 7.64 2.48 19.52
N ASP A 88 7.27 1.98 18.34
CA ASP A 88 6.13 2.43 17.55
C ASP A 88 5.48 1.27 16.81
N PHE A 89 4.39 1.55 16.11
CA PHE A 89 3.59 0.56 15.40
C PHE A 89 3.61 0.80 13.87
N SER A 90 4.64 1.46 13.33
CA SER A 90 4.80 1.55 11.89
C SER A 90 5.04 0.17 11.30
N ILE A 91 4.62 -0.04 10.04
CA ILE A 91 4.87 -1.32 9.37
C ILE A 91 6.38 -1.65 9.32
N LYS A 92 7.24 -0.63 9.22
CA LYS A 92 8.69 -0.82 9.23
C LYS A 92 9.19 -1.37 10.55
N THR A 93 8.74 -0.82 11.65
CA THR A 93 9.12 -1.28 12.99
C THR A 93 8.59 -2.69 13.27
N ILE A 94 7.30 -2.92 13.02
CA ILE A 94 6.67 -4.23 13.28
C ILE A 94 7.27 -5.33 12.38
N ALA A 95 7.37 -5.10 11.07
CA ALA A 95 7.90 -6.11 10.16
C ALA A 95 9.40 -6.36 10.39
N SER A 96 10.19 -5.34 10.77
CA SER A 96 11.59 -5.53 11.16
C SER A 96 11.72 -6.37 12.43
N PHE A 97 10.87 -6.16 13.42
CA PHE A 97 10.79 -7.01 14.61
C PHE A 97 10.50 -8.48 14.25
N LEU A 98 9.66 -8.70 13.26
CA LEU A 98 9.36 -10.04 12.71
C LEU A 98 10.46 -10.61 11.80
N GLY A 99 11.57 -9.90 11.63
CA GLY A 99 12.73 -10.34 10.84
C GLY A 99 12.69 -9.97 9.37
N PHE A 100 11.69 -9.21 8.91
CA PHE A 100 11.65 -8.73 7.54
C PHE A 100 12.69 -7.64 7.29
N LYS A 101 13.31 -7.68 6.11
CA LYS A 101 14.30 -6.68 5.68
C LYS A 101 13.94 -6.15 4.32
N TRP A 102 13.84 -4.82 4.22
CA TRP A 102 13.72 -4.13 2.93
C TRP A 102 14.99 -4.30 2.10
N ARG A 103 14.85 -4.42 0.79
CA ARG A 103 16.00 -4.42 -0.14
C ARG A 103 16.74 -3.08 -0.10
N ASP A 104 16.01 -1.97 0.08
CA ASP A 104 16.62 -0.66 0.26
C ASP A 104 17.26 -0.54 1.66
N THR A 105 18.47 0.01 1.70
CA THR A 105 19.22 0.21 2.95
C THR A 105 18.64 1.34 3.82
N HIS A 106 17.92 2.27 3.20
CA HIS A 106 17.28 3.40 3.87
C HIS A 106 15.81 3.56 3.41
N PRO A 107 14.94 2.59 3.71
CA PRO A 107 13.56 2.62 3.26
C PRO A 107 12.80 3.79 3.90
N SER A 108 12.34 4.72 3.08
CA SER A 108 11.63 5.92 3.55
C SER A 108 10.57 6.36 2.54
N GLY A 109 9.36 6.58 3.02
CA GLY A 109 8.27 7.14 2.20
C GLY A 109 8.61 8.54 1.66
N ALA A 110 9.27 9.39 2.46
CA ALA A 110 9.71 10.70 2.01
C ALA A 110 10.78 10.58 0.91
N ALA A 111 11.74 9.67 1.07
CA ALA A 111 12.76 9.42 0.05
C ALA A 111 12.17 8.88 -1.26
N SER A 112 11.11 8.08 -1.21
CA SER A 112 10.46 7.55 -2.42
C SER A 112 9.85 8.64 -3.29
N ILE A 113 9.38 9.72 -2.70
CA ILE A 113 8.89 10.92 -3.43
C ILE A 113 10.05 11.59 -4.16
N GLU A 114 11.19 11.76 -3.50
CA GLU A 114 12.40 12.32 -4.14
C GLU A 114 12.90 11.43 -5.28
N TRP A 115 12.92 10.10 -5.09
CA TRP A 115 13.29 9.16 -6.16
C TRP A 115 12.35 9.27 -7.36
N TYR A 116 11.04 9.44 -7.14
CA TYR A 116 10.08 9.64 -8.22
C TYR A 116 10.40 10.89 -9.04
N HIS A 117 10.64 12.04 -8.38
CA HIS A 117 11.03 13.27 -9.07
C HIS A 117 12.32 13.10 -9.87
N ARG A 118 13.35 12.49 -9.28
CA ARG A 118 14.62 12.22 -9.98
C ARG A 118 14.43 11.28 -11.16
N TRP A 119 13.61 10.26 -11.00
CA TRP A 119 13.31 9.36 -12.13
C TRP A 119 12.62 10.09 -13.27
N VAL A 120 11.61 10.90 -12.98
CA VAL A 120 10.90 11.71 -13.98
C VAL A 120 11.87 12.64 -14.73
N GLU A 121 12.82 13.27 -14.02
CA GLU A 121 13.82 14.18 -14.60
C GLU A 121 14.85 13.45 -15.46
N THR A 122 15.32 12.30 -15.00
CA THR A 122 16.49 11.62 -15.60
C THR A 122 16.12 10.46 -16.50
N GLY A 123 14.94 9.87 -16.36
CA GLY A 123 14.56 8.64 -17.03
C GLY A 123 15.35 7.41 -16.59
N ASP A 124 16.10 7.48 -15.47
CA ASP A 124 16.99 6.39 -15.04
C ASP A 124 16.16 5.15 -14.61
N PRO A 125 16.26 4.03 -15.34
CA PRO A 125 15.50 2.81 -15.02
C PRO A 125 15.88 2.20 -13.66
N LYS A 126 17.07 2.47 -13.13
CA LYS A 126 17.48 1.98 -11.81
C LYS A 126 16.72 2.69 -10.70
N ILE A 127 16.47 3.99 -10.85
CA ILE A 127 15.66 4.75 -9.88
C ILE A 127 14.21 4.26 -9.92
N ARG A 128 13.66 4.06 -11.12
CA ARG A 128 12.32 3.47 -11.28
C ARG A 128 12.22 2.10 -10.59
N GLN A 129 13.20 1.23 -10.83
CA GLN A 129 13.21 -0.09 -10.21
C GLN A 129 13.28 0.00 -8.69
N ARG A 130 14.09 0.92 -8.14
CA ARG A 130 14.15 1.18 -6.70
C ARG A 130 12.81 1.56 -6.10
N ILE A 131 12.03 2.41 -6.77
CA ILE A 131 10.67 2.78 -6.35
C ILE A 131 9.76 1.55 -6.31
N LEU A 132 9.79 0.72 -7.35
CA LEU A 132 8.99 -0.50 -7.43
C LEU A 132 9.39 -1.52 -6.36
N ASP A 133 10.68 -1.72 -6.17
CA ASP A 133 11.20 -2.63 -5.15
C ASP A 133 10.80 -2.20 -3.73
N TYR A 134 10.86 -0.91 -3.45
CA TYR A 134 10.44 -0.36 -2.17
C TYR A 134 8.93 -0.57 -1.93
N ASN A 135 8.09 -0.29 -2.91
CA ASN A 135 6.64 -0.51 -2.81
C ASN A 135 6.28 -2.00 -2.70
N GLU A 136 6.97 -2.87 -3.44
CA GLU A 136 6.79 -4.31 -3.30
C GLU A 136 7.17 -4.80 -1.90
N ASP A 137 8.27 -4.28 -1.33
CA ASP A 137 8.69 -4.64 0.02
C ASP A 137 7.71 -4.15 1.09
N ASP A 138 7.10 -2.98 0.94
CA ASP A 138 6.01 -2.52 1.82
C ASP A 138 4.80 -3.49 1.76
N CYS A 139 4.43 -3.98 0.57
CA CYS A 139 3.38 -4.99 0.43
C CYS A 139 3.77 -6.34 1.06
N ARG A 140 5.03 -6.77 0.90
CA ARG A 140 5.56 -8.01 1.50
C ARG A 140 5.64 -7.92 3.02
N ALA A 141 5.99 -6.76 3.56
CA ALA A 141 6.01 -6.49 4.99
C ALA A 141 4.62 -6.70 5.63
N MET A 142 3.56 -6.21 4.97
CA MET A 142 2.18 -6.47 5.40
C MET A 142 1.84 -7.95 5.36
N ARG A 143 2.32 -8.70 4.38
CA ARG A 143 2.11 -10.16 4.31
C ARG A 143 2.83 -10.88 5.44
N VAL A 144 4.07 -10.50 5.76
CA VAL A 144 4.82 -11.05 6.91
C VAL A 144 4.07 -10.81 8.22
N LEU A 145 3.53 -9.61 8.42
CA LEU A 145 2.70 -9.31 9.58
C LEU A 145 1.46 -10.20 9.62
N LEU A 146 0.72 -10.30 8.53
CA LEU A 146 -0.51 -11.12 8.45
C LEU A 146 -0.22 -12.59 8.78
N ASP A 147 0.83 -13.16 8.21
CA ASP A 147 1.22 -14.55 8.45
C ASP A 147 1.65 -14.77 9.92
N ALA A 148 2.34 -13.79 10.52
CA ALA A 148 2.76 -13.87 11.92
C ALA A 148 1.55 -13.86 12.87
N VAL A 149 0.61 -12.93 12.68
CA VAL A 149 -0.55 -12.80 13.60
C VAL A 149 -1.52 -13.98 13.50
N GLN A 150 -1.54 -14.69 12.37
CA GLN A 150 -2.32 -15.92 12.24
C GLN A 150 -1.77 -17.06 13.12
N GLY A 151 -0.49 -16.99 13.50
CA GLY A 151 0.17 -17.94 14.40
C GLY A 151 0.14 -17.55 15.86
N PHE A 152 -0.40 -16.39 16.23
CA PHE A 152 -0.48 -15.96 17.63
C PHE A 152 -1.55 -16.75 18.39
N GLU A 153 -1.18 -17.24 19.57
CA GLU A 153 -2.14 -17.83 20.49
C GLU A 153 -3.00 -16.74 21.14
N VAL A 154 -4.27 -17.02 21.31
CA VAL A 154 -5.17 -16.15 22.07
C VAL A 154 -4.86 -16.37 23.55
N ALA A 155 -4.37 -15.31 24.22
CA ALA A 155 -4.13 -15.32 25.66
C ALA A 155 -5.45 -15.23 26.45
#